data_770ea8d2314613756aadb3df0d08c96b
#
_entry.id   770ea8d2314613756aadb3df0d08c96b
#
_cell.length_a   1.000
_cell.length_b   1.000
_cell.length_c   1.000
_cell.angle_alpha   90.00
_cell.angle_beta   90.00
_cell.angle_gamma   90.00
#
_symmetry.space_group_name_H-M   'P 1'
#
loop_
_entity.id
_entity.type
_entity.pdbx_description
1 polymer ?
#
loop_
_entity_poly.entity_id
_entity_poly.type
_entity_poly.pdbx_seq_one_letter_code
_entity_poly.pdbx_strand_id
1 'polypeptide(L)'
;GTIKVSRAEGKKPEGSVKFTISSLSEAEGFKIGDKKELNLSFSAILSEGNTMILQGKTSESNYTNMVYVDLSNSQQTQINRKSWNLGFYCGDAFTVILNSSYATVAAPSGKTVFSEVTLADAQAAPNLAAGAMSEDFQASWVDAVNGDLSKTAFGTIAANDADNQVFYVLSEDNKVTDRNEWYKVKVTRKGEGYSVQFSKIGDATSKTVEIEKNAAYNFIGLSLESGETVTAQPEGKRWDILWAYGAAESVMASGPVTSFSQDVVYSNNVGGVETALVMVDENTTYDGFSKADLSQVEFQTVANVIGTTWRTPAMPGVTNAGVKKDRFFVVKDPYGNYYKLRFTKFGTGDDGTERGKPEIEYALLK
;
A
#
# COMPACT_ATOMS: atom_id res chain seq x y z
N GLY A 1 -39.42 -19.19 21.47
CA GLY A 1 -38.82 -19.54 20.21
C GLY A 1 -37.30 -19.46 20.27
N THR A 2 -36.63 -20.16 19.41
CA THR A 2 -35.16 -20.14 19.33
C THR A 2 -34.76 -19.41 18.07
N ILE A 3 -33.85 -18.42 18.17
CA ILE A 3 -33.23 -17.73 17.02
C ILE A 3 -31.81 -18.28 16.92
N LYS A 4 -31.48 -18.89 15.77
CA LYS A 4 -30.11 -19.31 15.47
C LYS A 4 -29.43 -18.23 14.65
N VAL A 5 -28.31 -17.71 15.15
CA VAL A 5 -27.47 -16.75 14.46
C VAL A 5 -26.15 -17.41 14.14
N SER A 6 -25.70 -17.29 12.88
CA SER A 6 -24.41 -17.82 12.44
C SER A 6 -23.69 -16.75 11.61
N ARG A 7 -22.35 -16.76 11.66
CA ARG A 7 -21.51 -15.96 10.75
C ARG A 7 -21.35 -16.66 9.43
N ALA A 8 -21.24 -15.88 8.36
CA ALA A 8 -20.82 -16.42 7.07
C ALA A 8 -19.39 -16.97 7.17
N GLU A 9 -19.14 -18.07 6.51
CA GLU A 9 -17.81 -18.69 6.46
C GLU A 9 -16.78 -17.70 5.88
N GLY A 10 -15.59 -17.65 6.46
CA GLY A 10 -14.50 -16.76 6.07
C GLY A 10 -14.65 -15.28 6.49
N LYS A 11 -15.80 -14.85 7.00
CA LYS A 11 -15.99 -13.49 7.54
C LYS A 11 -15.94 -13.51 9.06
N LYS A 12 -15.00 -12.73 9.62
CA LYS A 12 -14.78 -12.63 11.07
C LYS A 12 -14.96 -11.20 11.63
N PRO A 13 -15.91 -10.37 11.11
CA PRO A 13 -16.09 -9.01 11.61
C PRO A 13 -16.64 -9.02 13.02
N GLU A 14 -16.32 -7.99 13.80
CA GLU A 14 -17.11 -7.63 14.96
C GLU A 14 -18.46 -7.04 14.52
N GLY A 15 -19.42 -7.03 15.40
CA GLY A 15 -20.71 -6.46 15.10
C GLY A 15 -21.73 -6.72 16.18
N SER A 16 -22.90 -6.13 16.01
CA SER A 16 -24.06 -6.39 16.88
C SER A 16 -25.31 -6.58 16.03
N VAL A 17 -26.19 -7.45 16.50
CA VAL A 17 -27.52 -7.64 15.92
C VAL A 17 -28.55 -7.40 17.02
N LYS A 18 -29.48 -6.51 16.76
CA LYS A 18 -30.60 -6.23 17.65
C LYS A 18 -31.85 -6.93 17.12
N PHE A 19 -32.45 -7.74 17.97
CA PHE A 19 -33.75 -8.35 17.72
C PHE A 19 -34.80 -7.63 18.57
N THR A 20 -35.91 -7.27 17.95
CA THR A 20 -37.02 -6.61 18.64
C THR A 20 -38.31 -7.39 18.37
N ILE A 21 -39.08 -7.73 19.42
CA ILE A 21 -40.42 -8.28 19.26
C ILE A 21 -41.33 -7.12 18.98
N SER A 22 -41.82 -6.97 17.75
CA SER A 22 -42.69 -5.85 17.31
C SER A 22 -44.17 -6.17 17.44
N SER A 23 -44.55 -7.45 17.29
CA SER A 23 -45.94 -7.89 17.38
C SER A 23 -46.03 -9.37 17.78
N LEU A 24 -47.14 -9.77 18.29
CA LEU A 24 -47.53 -11.17 18.51
C LEU A 24 -48.70 -11.46 17.53
N SER A 25 -48.58 -12.55 16.79
CA SER A 25 -49.72 -13.07 16.00
C SER A 25 -50.50 -14.07 16.84
N GLU A 26 -51.81 -14.00 16.80
CA GLU A 26 -52.73 -14.96 17.42
C GLU A 26 -52.55 -15.13 18.93
N ALA A 27 -52.39 -14.03 19.69
CA ALA A 27 -52.11 -14.13 21.12
C ALA A 27 -53.28 -13.73 21.98
N GLU A 28 -54.25 -14.61 22.14
CA GLU A 28 -55.21 -14.47 23.23
C GLU A 28 -54.50 -14.65 24.60
N GLY A 29 -54.48 -13.59 25.41
CA GLY A 29 -53.93 -13.62 26.77
C GLY A 29 -52.43 -13.33 26.89
N PHE A 30 -51.68 -13.11 25.80
CA PHE A 30 -50.26 -12.77 25.86
C PHE A 30 -50.02 -11.30 25.52
N LYS A 31 -49.04 -10.68 26.17
CA LYS A 31 -48.59 -9.30 25.89
C LYS A 31 -47.09 -9.27 25.75
N ILE A 32 -46.60 -8.38 24.88
CA ILE A 32 -45.18 -8.07 24.79
C ILE A 32 -44.78 -7.38 26.11
N GLY A 33 -43.86 -8.00 26.84
CA GLY A 33 -43.33 -7.44 28.10
C GLY A 33 -42.28 -6.36 27.84
N ASP A 34 -41.76 -5.77 28.92
CA ASP A 34 -40.77 -4.71 28.86
C ASP A 34 -39.45 -5.18 28.23
N LYS A 35 -39.10 -6.44 28.37
CA LYS A 35 -37.90 -7.08 27.79
C LYS A 35 -38.21 -7.60 26.37
N LYS A 36 -38.46 -6.71 25.45
CA LYS A 36 -38.76 -7.04 24.05
C LYS A 36 -37.58 -6.97 23.10
N GLU A 37 -36.41 -6.64 23.59
CA GLU A 37 -35.20 -6.47 22.80
C GLU A 37 -34.10 -7.42 23.27
N LEU A 38 -33.39 -8.01 22.31
CA LEU A 38 -32.19 -8.80 22.51
C LEU A 38 -31.07 -8.21 21.64
N ASN A 39 -30.00 -7.78 22.27
CA ASN A 39 -28.77 -7.37 21.57
C ASN A 39 -27.75 -8.53 21.66
N LEU A 40 -27.29 -9.00 20.50
CA LEU A 40 -26.18 -9.94 20.40
C LEU A 40 -24.97 -9.20 19.84
N SER A 41 -23.89 -9.18 20.62
CA SER A 41 -22.61 -8.63 20.17
C SER A 41 -21.65 -9.77 19.82
N PHE A 42 -20.90 -9.59 18.75
CA PHE A 42 -19.89 -10.51 18.29
C PHE A 42 -18.55 -9.80 18.32
N SER A 43 -17.56 -10.35 19.02
CA SER A 43 -16.17 -9.91 18.89
C SER A 43 -15.59 -10.40 17.56
N ALA A 44 -14.65 -9.67 16.98
CA ALA A 44 -13.86 -10.18 15.88
C ALA A 44 -13.14 -11.46 16.31
N ILE A 45 -13.07 -12.46 15.42
CA ILE A 45 -12.21 -13.63 15.61
C ILE A 45 -10.88 -13.28 14.94
N LEU A 46 -9.90 -12.92 15.73
CA LEU A 46 -8.56 -12.57 15.27
C LEU A 46 -7.74 -13.83 15.03
N SER A 47 -6.81 -13.75 14.08
CA SER A 47 -5.74 -14.73 13.94
C SER A 47 -4.84 -14.67 15.18
N GLU A 48 -4.56 -15.83 15.77
CA GLU A 48 -3.60 -15.99 16.88
C GLU A 48 -2.13 -15.85 16.39
N GLY A 49 -1.92 -15.95 15.09
CA GLY A 49 -0.64 -15.97 14.40
C GLY A 49 -0.57 -17.06 13.35
N ASN A 50 0.39 -16.96 12.47
CA ASN A 50 0.61 -17.91 11.37
C ASN A 50 2.03 -17.78 10.81
N THR A 51 2.44 -18.79 10.04
CA THR A 51 3.56 -18.71 9.10
C THR A 51 2.97 -18.59 7.69
N MET A 52 3.44 -17.62 6.91
CA MET A 52 2.89 -17.32 5.59
C MET A 52 3.99 -17.09 4.57
N ILE A 53 3.95 -17.82 3.45
CA ILE A 53 4.80 -17.57 2.28
C ILE A 53 4.09 -16.53 1.41
N LEU A 54 4.73 -15.40 1.18
CA LEU A 54 4.19 -14.30 0.37
C LEU A 54 4.29 -14.64 -1.12
N GLN A 55 3.19 -14.51 -1.85
CA GLN A 55 3.07 -14.97 -3.24
C GLN A 55 3.34 -13.83 -4.25
N GLY A 56 4.56 -13.31 -4.25
CA GLY A 56 4.97 -12.25 -5.17
C GLY A 56 5.35 -12.75 -6.57
N LYS A 57 5.87 -13.99 -6.64
CA LYS A 57 6.34 -14.62 -7.87
C LYS A 57 5.21 -15.25 -8.68
N THR A 58 5.31 -15.12 -10.00
CA THR A 58 4.56 -15.90 -10.99
C THR A 58 5.53 -16.53 -11.99
N SER A 59 5.03 -17.15 -13.06
CA SER A 59 5.86 -17.62 -14.19
C SER A 59 6.54 -16.46 -14.94
N GLU A 60 6.03 -15.24 -14.85
CA GLU A 60 6.54 -14.08 -15.57
C GLU A 60 7.77 -13.46 -14.88
N SER A 61 7.72 -13.34 -13.54
CA SER A 61 8.76 -12.67 -12.77
C SER A 61 8.72 -13.08 -11.31
N ASN A 62 9.86 -12.94 -10.61
CA ASN A 62 9.93 -13.06 -9.16
C ASN A 62 9.16 -11.96 -8.43
N TYR A 63 8.80 -10.87 -9.12
CA TYR A 63 8.17 -9.68 -8.55
C TYR A 63 6.96 -9.24 -9.37
N THR A 64 6.16 -10.18 -9.87
CA THR A 64 4.95 -9.84 -10.62
C THR A 64 3.93 -9.16 -9.73
N ASN A 65 3.78 -9.61 -8.47
CA ASN A 65 2.76 -9.14 -7.57
C ASN A 65 3.31 -8.26 -6.44
N MET A 66 2.53 -7.26 -6.10
CA MET A 66 2.49 -6.65 -4.78
C MET A 66 1.67 -7.57 -3.88
N VAL A 67 2.15 -7.87 -2.67
CA VAL A 67 1.48 -8.79 -1.74
C VAL A 67 1.07 -8.04 -0.48
N TYR A 68 -0.21 -7.78 -0.36
CA TYR A 68 -0.84 -7.16 0.80
C TYR A 68 -1.19 -8.24 1.82
N VAL A 69 -0.88 -8.02 3.09
CA VAL A 69 -1.12 -8.98 4.19
C VAL A 69 -2.03 -8.35 5.23
N ASP A 70 -3.11 -9.04 5.56
CA ASP A 70 -4.01 -8.76 6.68
C ASP A 70 -3.67 -9.79 7.78
N LEU A 71 -2.96 -9.34 8.81
CA LEU A 71 -2.49 -10.19 9.91
C LEU A 71 -3.66 -10.70 10.74
N SER A 72 -4.64 -9.85 10.99
CA SER A 72 -5.80 -10.16 11.82
C SER A 72 -6.70 -11.23 11.21
N ASN A 73 -6.76 -11.30 9.88
CA ASN A 73 -7.52 -12.32 9.15
C ASN A 73 -6.65 -13.46 8.62
N SER A 74 -5.34 -13.40 8.78
CA SER A 74 -4.38 -14.37 8.23
C SER A 74 -4.55 -14.56 6.72
N GLN A 75 -4.64 -13.43 5.99
CA GLN A 75 -4.90 -13.43 4.56
C GLN A 75 -3.84 -12.62 3.81
N GLN A 76 -3.62 -12.97 2.55
CA GLN A 76 -2.85 -12.17 1.63
C GLN A 76 -3.64 -11.93 0.34
N THR A 77 -3.47 -10.75 -0.23
CA THR A 77 -4.04 -10.36 -1.53
C THR A 77 -2.91 -9.98 -2.47
N GLN A 78 -2.89 -10.60 -3.65
CA GLN A 78 -1.91 -10.31 -4.69
C GLN A 78 -2.51 -9.35 -5.72
N ILE A 79 -1.78 -8.29 -6.03
CA ILE A 79 -2.14 -7.33 -7.09
C ILE A 79 -0.94 -7.20 -8.02
N ASN A 80 -1.15 -7.39 -9.32
CA ASN A 80 -0.09 -7.23 -10.31
C ASN A 80 0.47 -5.79 -10.21
N ARG A 81 1.79 -5.68 -9.98
CA ARG A 81 2.45 -4.38 -9.77
C ARG A 81 2.35 -3.43 -10.96
N LYS A 82 2.09 -3.95 -12.17
CA LYS A 82 1.96 -3.16 -13.40
C LYS A 82 0.51 -2.80 -13.75
N SER A 83 -0.46 -3.14 -12.90
CA SER A 83 -1.88 -2.94 -13.21
C SER A 83 -2.36 -1.50 -13.10
N TRP A 84 -1.60 -0.62 -12.47
CA TRP A 84 -1.95 0.80 -12.29
C TRP A 84 -0.70 1.69 -12.27
N ASN A 85 -0.88 2.99 -12.52
CA ASN A 85 0.21 3.99 -12.52
C ASN A 85 0.03 5.02 -11.40
N LEU A 86 -1.19 5.51 -11.21
CA LEU A 86 -1.53 6.60 -10.29
C LEU A 86 -2.56 6.13 -9.28
N GLY A 87 -2.41 6.52 -8.01
CA GLY A 87 -3.36 6.27 -6.93
C GLY A 87 -3.95 7.58 -6.40
N PHE A 88 -5.27 7.69 -6.36
CA PHE A 88 -6.00 8.89 -5.95
C PHE A 88 -6.50 8.73 -4.52
N TYR A 89 -6.06 9.60 -3.63
CA TYR A 89 -6.36 9.51 -2.21
C TYR A 89 -7.85 9.73 -1.93
N CYS A 90 -8.43 8.84 -1.12
CA CYS A 90 -9.86 8.84 -0.81
C CYS A 90 -10.21 9.56 0.51
N GLY A 91 -9.22 10.06 1.26
CA GLY A 91 -9.46 10.90 2.45
C GLY A 91 -9.70 12.37 2.09
N ASP A 92 -9.60 13.25 3.09
CA ASP A 92 -9.99 14.67 2.96
C ASP A 92 -9.09 15.46 1.99
N ALA A 93 -7.78 15.17 1.96
CA ALA A 93 -6.84 15.85 1.07
C ALA A 93 -7.01 15.42 -0.39
N PHE A 94 -6.62 16.32 -1.31
CA PHE A 94 -6.55 16.04 -2.74
C PHE A 94 -5.10 15.77 -3.12
N THR A 95 -4.73 14.50 -3.12
CA THR A 95 -3.36 14.02 -3.34
C THR A 95 -3.34 12.82 -4.26
N VAL A 96 -2.33 12.74 -5.10
CA VAL A 96 -2.07 11.63 -6.03
C VAL A 96 -0.75 11.01 -5.68
N ILE A 97 -0.71 9.68 -5.60
CA ILE A 97 0.50 8.89 -5.41
C ILE A 97 0.89 8.18 -6.70
N LEU A 98 2.17 7.91 -6.81
CA LEU A 98 2.75 7.10 -7.89
C LEU A 98 2.78 5.62 -7.47
N ASN A 99 2.60 4.72 -8.43
CA ASN A 99 2.90 3.32 -8.20
C ASN A 99 4.42 3.08 -8.20
N SER A 100 5.04 3.18 -7.05
CA SER A 100 6.47 2.92 -6.91
C SER A 100 6.85 1.50 -7.30
N SER A 101 5.94 0.52 -7.20
CA SER A 101 6.18 -0.87 -7.61
C SER A 101 6.24 -1.04 -9.13
N TYR A 102 5.65 -0.13 -9.90
CA TYR A 102 5.76 -0.06 -11.36
C TYR A 102 6.88 0.91 -11.81
N ALA A 103 7.72 1.36 -10.88
CA ALA A 103 8.73 2.40 -11.11
C ALA A 103 8.14 3.66 -11.76
N THR A 104 6.92 4.03 -11.39
CA THR A 104 6.26 5.22 -11.93
C THR A 104 6.94 6.46 -11.40
N VAL A 105 7.22 7.40 -12.29
CA VAL A 105 7.79 8.72 -12.02
C VAL A 105 6.93 9.79 -12.63
N ALA A 106 6.92 10.97 -12.03
CA ALA A 106 6.22 12.15 -12.55
C ALA A 106 7.08 13.39 -12.42
N ALA A 107 7.22 14.15 -13.52
CA ALA A 107 7.93 15.42 -13.53
C ALA A 107 7.03 16.53 -14.09
N PRO A 108 7.02 17.73 -13.48
CA PRO A 108 6.23 18.85 -13.98
C PRO A 108 6.74 19.29 -15.35
N SER A 109 5.83 19.56 -16.29
CA SER A 109 6.18 20.09 -17.63
C SER A 109 6.47 21.59 -17.62
N GLY A 110 6.17 22.28 -16.52
CA GLY A 110 6.22 23.75 -16.41
C GLY A 110 5.01 24.46 -17.05
N LYS A 111 4.02 23.70 -17.53
CA LYS A 111 2.79 24.24 -18.15
C LYS A 111 1.55 23.80 -17.39
N THR A 112 0.52 24.65 -17.39
CA THR A 112 -0.77 24.36 -16.75
C THR A 112 -1.88 24.05 -17.76
N VAL A 113 -1.68 24.38 -19.05
CA VAL A 113 -2.63 24.10 -20.13
C VAL A 113 -2.23 22.81 -20.85
N PHE A 114 -3.09 21.81 -20.80
CA PHE A 114 -2.80 20.45 -21.31
C PHE A 114 -2.41 20.43 -22.79
N SER A 115 -3.13 21.20 -23.63
CA SER A 115 -2.87 21.25 -25.08
C SER A 115 -1.57 21.96 -25.46
N GLU A 116 -0.99 22.75 -24.55
CA GLU A 116 0.27 23.45 -24.80
C GLU A 116 1.51 22.59 -24.57
N VAL A 117 1.36 21.42 -23.93
CA VAL A 117 2.46 20.46 -23.75
C VAL A 117 2.63 19.67 -25.04
N THR A 118 3.75 19.89 -25.73
CA THR A 118 4.07 19.38 -27.07
C THR A 118 5.21 18.36 -27.01
N LEU A 119 5.47 17.68 -28.16
CA LEU A 119 6.63 16.80 -28.30
C LEU A 119 7.95 17.59 -28.14
N ALA A 120 8.02 18.85 -28.65
CA ALA A 120 9.20 19.67 -28.47
C ALA A 120 9.53 19.97 -27.01
N ASP A 121 8.51 20.18 -26.17
CA ASP A 121 8.68 20.37 -24.72
C ASP A 121 9.21 19.09 -24.07
N ALA A 122 8.64 17.93 -24.44
CA ALA A 122 9.09 16.65 -23.93
C ALA A 122 10.53 16.32 -24.38
N GLN A 123 10.92 16.68 -25.60
CA GLN A 123 12.29 16.50 -26.11
C GLN A 123 13.30 17.37 -25.37
N ALA A 124 12.89 18.54 -24.89
CA ALA A 124 13.74 19.43 -24.09
C ALA A 124 13.84 19.01 -22.61
N ALA A 125 12.91 18.15 -22.12
CA ALA A 125 12.91 17.66 -20.76
C ALA A 125 14.05 16.65 -20.52
N PRO A 126 14.62 16.57 -19.28
CA PRO A 126 15.61 15.54 -18.94
C PRO A 126 14.99 14.14 -19.02
N ASN A 127 15.83 13.09 -19.05
CA ASN A 127 15.35 11.73 -18.92
C ASN A 127 14.78 11.50 -17.51
N LEU A 128 13.62 10.90 -17.41
CA LEU A 128 13.03 10.58 -16.11
C LEU A 128 13.58 9.26 -15.58
N ALA A 129 13.89 9.21 -14.30
CA ALA A 129 14.43 8.05 -13.62
C ALA A 129 13.78 7.86 -12.23
N ALA A 130 13.57 6.61 -11.84
CA ALA A 130 12.86 6.26 -10.60
C ALA A 130 13.75 6.20 -9.35
N GLY A 131 15.05 6.31 -9.47
CA GLY A 131 15.94 6.20 -8.32
C GLY A 131 17.35 6.70 -8.57
N ALA A 132 18.07 6.96 -7.49
CA ALA A 132 19.39 7.59 -7.44
C ALA A 132 20.54 6.81 -8.09
N MET A 133 20.27 5.62 -8.65
CA MET A 133 21.24 4.89 -9.48
C MET A 133 21.38 5.49 -10.89
N SER A 134 20.47 6.39 -11.28
CA SER A 134 20.56 7.19 -12.52
C SER A 134 21.06 8.59 -12.21
N GLU A 135 21.98 9.11 -13.03
CA GLU A 135 22.48 10.48 -12.93
C GLU A 135 21.37 11.52 -13.21
N ASP A 136 20.34 11.14 -13.96
CA ASP A 136 19.20 11.99 -14.28
C ASP A 136 18.16 12.09 -13.14
N PHE A 137 18.26 11.25 -12.09
CA PHE A 137 17.26 11.17 -11.04
C PHE A 137 17.12 12.49 -10.26
N GLN A 138 15.86 12.88 -10.02
CA GLN A 138 15.51 13.95 -9.09
C GLN A 138 14.49 13.45 -8.08
N ALA A 139 14.74 13.73 -6.79
CA ALA A 139 13.89 13.27 -5.70
C ALA A 139 12.45 13.81 -5.78
N SER A 140 12.24 14.95 -6.45
CA SER A 140 10.91 15.53 -6.69
C SER A 140 10.06 14.77 -7.71
N TRP A 141 10.63 13.80 -8.44
CA TRP A 141 9.90 13.00 -9.43
C TRP A 141 9.25 11.74 -8.87
N VAL A 142 9.49 11.47 -7.59
CA VAL A 142 8.94 10.32 -6.88
C VAL A 142 8.33 10.77 -5.56
N ASP A 143 7.42 9.95 -5.03
CA ASP A 143 6.83 10.20 -3.72
C ASP A 143 7.82 9.89 -2.61
N ALA A 144 7.65 10.52 -1.45
CA ALA A 144 8.43 10.21 -0.26
C ALA A 144 8.23 8.75 0.17
N VAL A 145 9.32 8.01 0.31
CA VAL A 145 9.31 6.56 0.64
C VAL A 145 8.70 6.25 2.01
N ASN A 146 8.60 7.23 2.87
CA ASN A 146 7.98 7.11 4.20
C ASN A 146 6.45 7.21 4.18
N GLY A 147 5.83 7.41 3.00
CA GLY A 147 4.38 7.52 2.84
C GLY A 147 3.78 8.86 3.27
N ASP A 148 4.59 9.92 3.35
CA ASP A 148 4.13 11.29 3.64
C ASP A 148 3.36 11.85 2.44
N LEU A 149 2.03 11.88 2.53
CA LEU A 149 1.14 12.36 1.47
C LEU A 149 1.30 13.86 1.15
N SER A 150 1.98 14.63 2.00
CA SER A 150 2.33 16.02 1.70
C SER A 150 3.54 16.16 0.77
N LYS A 151 4.25 15.07 0.51
CA LYS A 151 5.49 14.99 -0.28
C LYS A 151 5.37 14.00 -1.42
N THR A 152 4.32 14.13 -2.23
CA THR A 152 4.15 13.38 -3.47
C THR A 152 4.68 14.18 -4.65
N ALA A 153 5.03 13.49 -5.74
CA ALA A 153 5.54 14.13 -6.95
C ALA A 153 4.53 15.12 -7.56
N PHE A 154 3.24 14.83 -7.48
CA PHE A 154 2.18 15.74 -7.91
C PHE A 154 1.93 16.89 -6.94
N GLY A 155 2.34 16.75 -5.67
CA GLY A 155 1.97 17.69 -4.62
C GLY A 155 0.46 17.70 -4.32
N THR A 156 -0.01 18.77 -3.71
CA THR A 156 -1.44 18.99 -3.46
C THR A 156 -2.13 19.46 -4.73
N ILE A 157 -3.21 18.80 -5.13
CA ILE A 157 -4.04 19.26 -6.25
C ILE A 157 -4.80 20.53 -5.83
N ALA A 158 -4.51 21.63 -6.51
CA ALA A 158 -5.10 22.93 -6.20
C ALA A 158 -6.60 22.96 -6.51
N ALA A 159 -7.35 23.79 -5.77
CA ALA A 159 -8.79 23.98 -6.03
C ALA A 159 -9.06 24.76 -7.34
N ASN A 160 -8.15 25.67 -7.70
CA ASN A 160 -8.22 26.37 -8.97
C ASN A 160 -7.47 25.56 -10.04
N ASP A 161 -8.15 25.12 -11.07
CA ASP A 161 -7.61 24.28 -12.14
C ASP A 161 -6.42 24.90 -12.89
N ALA A 162 -6.37 26.24 -12.96
CA ALA A 162 -5.28 26.95 -13.61
C ALA A 162 -3.95 26.83 -12.87
N ASP A 163 -3.97 26.47 -11.57
CA ASP A 163 -2.77 26.32 -10.75
C ASP A 163 -2.20 24.89 -10.83
N ASN A 164 -2.97 23.92 -11.37
CA ASN A 164 -2.52 22.55 -11.54
C ASN A 164 -1.68 22.38 -12.81
N GLN A 165 -0.45 21.92 -12.63
CA GLN A 165 0.47 21.69 -13.74
C GLN A 165 0.11 20.41 -14.50
N VAL A 166 0.58 20.33 -15.74
CA VAL A 166 0.65 19.09 -16.53
C VAL A 166 1.97 18.40 -16.19
N PHE A 167 1.92 17.11 -15.93
CA PHE A 167 3.08 16.29 -15.62
C PHE A 167 3.41 15.33 -16.75
N TYR A 168 4.70 15.09 -16.97
CA TYR A 168 5.16 13.90 -17.68
C TYR A 168 5.14 12.73 -16.72
N VAL A 169 4.58 11.60 -17.14
CA VAL A 169 4.49 10.37 -16.33
C VAL A 169 5.01 9.20 -17.14
N LEU A 170 5.91 8.43 -16.53
CA LEU A 170 6.45 7.19 -17.08
C LEU A 170 6.40 6.10 -16.05
N SER A 171 6.33 4.85 -16.52
CA SER A 171 6.50 3.65 -15.72
C SER A 171 7.55 2.74 -16.36
N GLU A 172 7.92 1.64 -15.70
CA GLU A 172 8.99 0.72 -16.12
C GLU A 172 8.96 0.33 -17.61
N ASP A 173 7.75 0.10 -18.17
CA ASP A 173 7.59 -0.38 -19.54
C ASP A 173 7.64 0.74 -20.59
N ASN A 174 7.63 2.02 -20.17
CA ASN A 174 7.74 3.13 -21.10
C ASN A 174 9.19 3.34 -21.52
N LYS A 175 9.40 3.63 -22.82
CA LYS A 175 10.72 3.96 -23.35
C LYS A 175 11.13 5.36 -22.95
N VAL A 176 12.14 5.50 -22.10
CA VAL A 176 12.63 6.80 -21.63
C VAL A 176 13.10 7.69 -22.78
N THR A 177 13.70 7.11 -23.83
CA THR A 177 14.28 7.85 -24.97
C THR A 177 13.25 8.19 -26.05
N ASP A 178 12.10 7.52 -26.09
CA ASP A 178 11.02 7.82 -27.04
C ASP A 178 9.97 8.72 -26.39
N ARG A 179 10.09 10.02 -26.61
CA ARG A 179 9.19 11.02 -26.00
C ARG A 179 7.74 10.91 -26.46
N ASN A 180 7.46 10.26 -27.60
CA ASN A 180 6.08 10.02 -28.03
C ASN A 180 5.35 9.06 -27.10
N GLU A 181 6.07 8.12 -26.45
CA GLU A 181 5.54 7.14 -25.51
C GLU A 181 5.31 7.69 -24.09
N TRP A 182 5.80 8.88 -23.80
CA TRP A 182 5.58 9.51 -22.50
C TRP A 182 4.12 9.92 -22.36
N TYR A 183 3.56 9.68 -21.18
CA TYR A 183 2.26 10.25 -20.85
C TYR A 183 2.41 11.71 -20.43
N LYS A 184 1.50 12.58 -20.88
CA LYS A 184 1.20 13.84 -20.23
C LYS A 184 -0.10 13.70 -19.47
N VAL A 185 -0.13 14.18 -18.22
CA VAL A 185 -1.22 14.01 -17.27
C VAL A 185 -1.53 15.33 -16.59
N LYS A 186 -2.78 15.73 -16.58
CA LYS A 186 -3.28 16.83 -15.76
C LYS A 186 -4.35 16.32 -14.82
N VAL A 187 -4.20 16.61 -13.52
CA VAL A 187 -5.17 16.28 -12.49
C VAL A 187 -5.80 17.55 -11.98
N THR A 188 -7.12 17.58 -11.88
CA THR A 188 -7.91 18.66 -11.29
C THR A 188 -8.92 18.11 -10.30
N ARG A 189 -9.52 18.96 -9.48
CA ARG A 189 -10.62 18.54 -8.58
C ARG A 189 -11.94 18.53 -9.35
N LYS A 190 -12.78 17.54 -9.06
CA LYS A 190 -14.14 17.42 -9.59
C LYS A 190 -15.10 17.13 -8.44
N GLY A 191 -15.76 18.15 -7.90
CA GLY A 191 -16.51 17.99 -6.65
C GLY A 191 -15.62 17.48 -5.52
N GLU A 192 -16.02 16.38 -4.90
CA GLU A 192 -15.22 15.70 -3.87
C GLU A 192 -14.19 14.71 -4.45
N GLY A 193 -14.16 14.51 -5.76
CA GLY A 193 -13.25 13.60 -6.44
C GLY A 193 -12.25 14.32 -7.36
N TYR A 194 -11.81 13.61 -8.38
CA TYR A 194 -10.78 14.08 -9.31
C TYR A 194 -11.25 13.95 -10.75
N SER A 195 -10.73 14.83 -11.63
CA SER A 195 -10.78 14.68 -13.08
C SER A 195 -9.36 14.58 -13.59
N VAL A 196 -9.08 13.54 -14.38
CA VAL A 196 -7.74 13.23 -14.88
C VAL A 196 -7.74 13.22 -16.39
N GLN A 197 -7.11 14.24 -16.99
CA GLN A 197 -6.88 14.29 -18.43
C GLN A 197 -5.49 13.76 -18.75
N PHE A 198 -5.39 12.83 -19.68
CA PHE A 198 -4.10 12.26 -20.10
C PHE A 198 -4.10 11.77 -21.54
N SER A 199 -2.92 11.68 -22.11
CA SER A 199 -2.61 11.03 -23.40
C SER A 199 -1.12 10.72 -23.46
N LYS A 200 -0.69 9.86 -24.37
CA LYS A 200 0.71 9.88 -24.79
C LYS A 200 1.01 11.21 -25.53
N ILE A 201 2.26 11.64 -25.50
CA ILE A 201 2.70 12.86 -26.19
C ILE A 201 2.45 12.76 -27.69
N GLY A 202 2.67 11.56 -28.29
CA GLY A 202 2.45 11.30 -29.70
C GLY A 202 0.98 11.18 -30.13
N ASP A 203 0.04 11.08 -29.18
CA ASP A 203 -1.37 10.87 -29.51
C ASP A 203 -2.06 12.16 -29.95
N ALA A 204 -2.94 12.05 -30.94
CA ALA A 204 -3.74 13.18 -31.43
C ALA A 204 -4.90 13.56 -30.50
N THR A 205 -5.33 12.64 -29.63
CA THR A 205 -6.48 12.83 -28.72
C THR A 205 -6.08 12.50 -27.28
N SER A 206 -6.81 13.09 -26.33
CA SER A 206 -6.68 12.79 -24.92
C SER A 206 -7.91 12.07 -24.38
N LYS A 207 -7.73 11.32 -23.29
CA LYS A 207 -8.79 10.71 -22.50
C LYS A 207 -8.98 11.53 -21.21
N THR A 208 -10.21 11.61 -20.71
CA THR A 208 -10.53 12.16 -19.40
C THR A 208 -11.28 11.10 -18.60
N VAL A 209 -10.81 10.86 -17.38
CA VAL A 209 -11.44 9.93 -16.42
C VAL A 209 -11.80 10.70 -15.16
N GLU A 210 -13.05 10.54 -14.72
CA GLU A 210 -13.50 11.05 -13.44
C GLU A 210 -13.36 9.97 -12.37
N ILE A 211 -12.81 10.33 -11.22
CA ILE A 211 -12.53 9.40 -10.12
C ILE A 211 -13.23 9.90 -8.88
N GLU A 212 -14.21 9.14 -8.43
CA GLU A 212 -14.91 9.39 -7.16
C GLU A 212 -14.12 8.81 -5.99
N LYS A 213 -14.04 9.53 -4.88
CA LYS A 213 -13.46 9.02 -3.64
C LYS A 213 -14.39 7.96 -3.04
N ASN A 214 -13.80 6.87 -2.56
CA ASN A 214 -14.49 5.81 -1.86
C ASN A 214 -13.83 5.59 -0.49
N ALA A 215 -14.54 5.94 0.58
CA ALA A 215 -14.04 5.88 1.95
C ALA A 215 -13.65 4.46 2.45
N ALA A 216 -14.04 3.41 1.72
CA ALA A 216 -13.59 2.05 2.01
C ALA A 216 -12.11 1.81 1.63
N TYR A 217 -11.54 2.65 0.76
CA TYR A 217 -10.16 2.50 0.25
C TYR A 217 -9.30 3.70 0.64
N ASN A 218 -7.99 3.48 0.79
CA ASN A 218 -7.07 4.60 0.92
C ASN A 218 -6.88 5.31 -0.43
N PHE A 219 -6.82 4.53 -1.53
CA PHE A 219 -6.61 5.05 -2.89
C PHE A 219 -7.43 4.27 -3.92
N ILE A 220 -7.90 4.97 -4.94
CA ILE A 220 -8.41 4.38 -6.19
C ILE A 220 -7.29 4.43 -7.22
N GLY A 221 -6.98 3.31 -7.85
CA GLY A 221 -5.97 3.22 -8.90
C GLY A 221 -6.47 3.68 -10.26
N LEU A 222 -5.58 4.23 -11.07
CA LEU A 222 -5.78 4.49 -12.51
C LEU A 222 -4.65 3.83 -13.31
N SER A 223 -5.01 3.04 -14.29
CA SER A 223 -4.10 2.57 -15.33
C SER A 223 -4.11 3.56 -16.49
N LEU A 224 -2.97 4.17 -16.78
CA LEU A 224 -2.84 5.06 -17.95
C LEU A 224 -2.85 4.26 -19.26
N GLU A 225 -2.49 2.98 -19.23
CA GLU A 225 -2.49 2.09 -20.39
C GLU A 225 -3.92 1.77 -20.84
N SER A 226 -4.78 1.27 -19.92
CA SER A 226 -6.18 0.98 -20.24
C SER A 226 -7.05 2.23 -20.20
N GLY A 227 -6.63 3.24 -19.45
CA GLY A 227 -7.41 4.44 -19.15
C GLY A 227 -8.64 4.16 -18.30
N GLU A 228 -8.54 3.21 -17.36
CA GLU A 228 -9.63 2.82 -16.49
C GLU A 228 -9.19 2.83 -15.01
N THR A 229 -10.15 3.05 -14.13
CA THR A 229 -9.92 2.86 -12.69
C THR A 229 -9.79 1.38 -12.37
N VAL A 230 -8.86 1.04 -11.49
CA VAL A 230 -8.53 -0.33 -11.12
C VAL A 230 -8.32 -0.47 -9.61
N THR A 231 -8.41 -1.69 -9.10
CA THR A 231 -8.06 -1.99 -7.72
C THR A 231 -6.54 -1.89 -7.54
N ALA A 232 -6.08 -0.83 -6.86
CA ALA A 232 -4.65 -0.63 -6.54
C ALA A 232 -4.24 -1.36 -5.26
N GLN A 233 -5.18 -1.59 -4.34
CA GLN A 233 -4.96 -2.19 -3.03
C GLN A 233 -6.29 -2.75 -2.47
N PRO A 234 -6.28 -3.62 -1.45
CA PRO A 234 -7.48 -3.99 -0.71
C PRO A 234 -8.13 -2.77 -0.03
N GLU A 235 -9.33 -2.93 0.52
CA GLU A 235 -9.95 -1.90 1.37
C GLU A 235 -8.97 -1.38 2.43
N GLY A 236 -9.03 -0.09 2.74
CA GLY A 236 -8.00 0.64 3.47
C GLY A 236 -7.63 0.08 4.85
N LYS A 237 -8.57 -0.61 5.53
CA LYS A 237 -8.31 -1.25 6.84
C LYS A 237 -8.19 -2.78 6.76
N ARG A 238 -8.03 -3.35 5.56
CA ARG A 238 -8.00 -4.79 5.31
C ARG A 238 -6.62 -5.28 4.90
N TRP A 239 -5.60 -4.53 5.27
CA TRP A 239 -4.21 -4.94 5.14
C TRP A 239 -3.33 -4.14 6.10
N ASP A 240 -2.24 -4.74 6.54
CA ASP A 240 -1.31 -4.16 7.52
C ASP A 240 0.05 -3.88 6.90
N ILE A 241 0.56 -4.80 6.12
CA ILE A 241 1.84 -4.65 5.42
C ILE A 241 1.71 -5.02 3.95
N LEU A 242 2.54 -4.39 3.13
CA LEU A 242 2.72 -4.65 1.71
C LEU A 242 4.17 -5.06 1.45
N TRP A 243 4.40 -6.28 0.93
CA TRP A 243 5.68 -6.66 0.35
C TRP A 243 5.66 -6.43 -1.15
N ALA A 244 6.70 -5.77 -1.68
CA ALA A 244 6.77 -5.43 -3.10
C ALA A 244 8.21 -5.23 -3.61
N TYR A 245 8.34 -5.08 -4.91
CA TYR A 245 9.44 -4.38 -5.58
C TYR A 245 9.04 -2.90 -5.64
N GLY A 246 9.89 -1.97 -5.22
CA GLY A 246 9.48 -0.57 -5.18
C GLY A 246 10.56 0.38 -4.64
N ALA A 247 10.14 1.61 -4.36
CA ALA A 247 11.03 2.64 -3.83
C ALA A 247 11.43 2.34 -2.39
N ALA A 248 12.70 2.51 -2.08
CA ALA A 248 13.24 2.34 -0.74
C ALA A 248 14.27 3.42 -0.43
N GLU A 249 14.44 3.73 0.85
CA GLU A 249 15.56 4.52 1.29
C GLU A 249 16.84 3.66 1.29
N SER A 250 17.89 4.19 0.71
CA SER A 250 19.24 3.62 0.74
C SER A 250 20.21 4.68 1.24
N VAL A 251 21.25 4.26 1.96
CA VAL A 251 22.29 5.17 2.45
C VAL A 251 23.49 5.07 1.51
N MET A 252 23.84 6.18 0.89
CA MET A 252 25.05 6.36 0.09
C MET A 252 26.05 7.27 0.82
N ALA A 253 27.24 7.44 0.28
CA ALA A 253 28.25 8.34 0.86
C ALA A 253 27.76 9.80 0.96
N SER A 254 26.83 10.19 0.06
CA SER A 254 26.16 11.52 0.06
C SER A 254 25.00 11.65 1.06
N GLY A 255 24.63 10.58 1.77
CA GLY A 255 23.49 10.52 2.68
C GLY A 255 22.35 9.64 2.17
N PRO A 256 21.16 9.75 2.80
CA PRO A 256 19.98 9.00 2.39
C PRO A 256 19.51 9.37 0.98
N VAL A 257 19.18 8.38 0.16
CA VAL A 257 18.69 8.55 -1.20
C VAL A 257 17.54 7.58 -1.47
N THR A 258 16.64 7.95 -2.38
CA THR A 258 15.63 7.03 -2.89
C THR A 258 16.27 6.09 -3.91
N SER A 259 16.12 4.79 -3.69
CA SER A 259 16.51 3.73 -4.63
C SER A 259 15.29 2.89 -5.00
N PHE A 260 15.37 2.22 -6.16
CA PHE A 260 14.37 1.25 -6.57
C PHE A 260 14.88 -0.14 -6.20
N SER A 261 14.21 -0.81 -5.28
CA SER A 261 14.74 -1.99 -4.61
C SER A 261 13.75 -3.15 -4.60
N GLN A 262 14.31 -4.35 -4.60
CA GLN A 262 13.57 -5.59 -4.39
C GLN A 262 13.26 -5.77 -2.90
N ASP A 263 12.20 -6.53 -2.60
CA ASP A 263 11.85 -6.99 -1.26
C ASP A 263 11.68 -5.83 -0.25
N VAL A 264 10.99 -4.79 -0.66
CA VAL A 264 10.61 -3.68 0.21
C VAL A 264 9.31 -4.03 0.93
N VAL A 265 9.20 -3.66 2.20
CA VAL A 265 7.98 -3.84 2.98
C VAL A 265 7.50 -2.49 3.50
N TYR A 266 6.27 -2.16 3.17
CA TYR A 266 5.61 -0.94 3.61
C TYR A 266 4.50 -1.27 4.60
N SER A 267 4.40 -0.47 5.66
CA SER A 267 3.25 -0.48 6.57
C SER A 267 2.11 0.36 6.01
N ASN A 268 0.87 -0.04 6.26
CA ASN A 268 -0.32 0.70 5.87
C ASN A 268 -0.55 1.94 6.76
N ASN A 269 0.39 2.86 6.74
CA ASN A 269 0.34 4.06 7.57
C ASN A 269 -0.90 4.93 7.31
N VAL A 270 -1.35 5.02 6.06
CA VAL A 270 -2.55 5.76 5.66
C VAL A 270 -3.82 5.10 6.20
N GLY A 271 -3.84 3.76 6.30
CA GLY A 271 -4.94 2.98 6.89
C GLY A 271 -4.94 2.97 8.43
N GLY A 272 -3.92 3.58 9.07
CA GLY A 272 -3.80 3.69 10.52
C GLY A 272 -2.96 2.60 11.19
N VAL A 273 -2.12 1.90 10.42
CA VAL A 273 -1.13 0.96 10.95
C VAL A 273 0.07 1.72 11.51
N GLU A 274 0.52 1.31 12.70
CA GLU A 274 1.76 1.76 13.31
C GLU A 274 2.74 0.57 13.42
N THR A 275 4.01 0.83 13.22
CA THR A 275 5.02 -0.25 13.25
C THR A 275 6.22 0.15 14.10
N ALA A 276 6.76 -0.80 14.86
CA ALA A 276 7.99 -0.64 15.62
C ALA A 276 9.03 -1.68 15.20
N LEU A 277 10.30 -1.27 15.13
CA LEU A 277 11.45 -2.15 15.00
C LEU A 277 11.92 -2.55 16.40
N VAL A 278 12.13 -3.83 16.63
CA VAL A 278 12.68 -4.37 17.88
C VAL A 278 13.98 -5.10 17.57
N MET A 279 15.06 -4.69 18.24
CA MET A 279 16.35 -5.37 18.15
C MET A 279 16.40 -6.52 19.16
N VAL A 280 16.89 -7.67 18.72
CA VAL A 280 17.07 -8.85 19.57
C VAL A 280 18.34 -8.68 20.41
N ASP A 281 18.22 -8.93 21.72
CA ASP A 281 19.34 -8.99 22.66
C ASP A 281 19.13 -10.12 23.67
N GLU A 282 19.94 -10.14 24.74
CA GLU A 282 19.86 -11.19 25.79
C GLU A 282 18.52 -11.21 26.54
N ASN A 283 17.82 -10.09 26.62
CA ASN A 283 16.57 -9.91 27.34
C ASN A 283 15.35 -9.83 26.41
N THR A 284 15.56 -9.49 25.15
CA THR A 284 14.52 -9.22 24.16
C THR A 284 14.62 -10.20 23.01
N THR A 285 13.79 -11.23 23.03
CA THR A 285 13.72 -12.22 21.93
C THR A 285 12.35 -12.24 21.30
N TYR A 286 12.25 -12.69 20.04
CA TYR A 286 10.95 -12.81 19.38
C TYR A 286 9.99 -13.69 20.19
N ASP A 287 10.47 -14.85 20.66
CA ASP A 287 9.60 -15.80 21.35
C ASP A 287 9.17 -15.29 22.74
N GLY A 288 10.06 -14.61 23.48
CA GLY A 288 9.81 -14.06 24.81
C GLY A 288 9.00 -12.76 24.82
N PHE A 289 8.96 -12.03 23.69
CA PHE A 289 8.27 -10.74 23.61
C PHE A 289 6.75 -10.88 23.73
N SER A 290 6.17 -10.12 24.64
CA SER A 290 4.76 -10.16 25.02
C SER A 290 4.10 -8.77 24.98
N LYS A 291 2.82 -8.69 25.27
CA LYS A 291 2.10 -7.42 25.38
C LYS A 291 2.64 -6.51 26.50
N ALA A 292 3.24 -7.08 27.55
CA ALA A 292 3.83 -6.30 28.63
C ALA A 292 5.04 -5.45 28.15
N ASP A 293 5.72 -5.89 27.09
CA ASP A 293 6.92 -5.25 26.56
C ASP A 293 6.62 -4.08 25.62
N LEU A 294 5.33 -3.88 25.24
CA LEU A 294 4.92 -2.82 24.31
C LEU A 294 5.29 -1.40 24.77
N SER A 295 5.40 -1.18 26.09
CA SER A 295 5.81 0.11 26.66
C SER A 295 7.29 0.44 26.39
N GLN A 296 8.08 -0.52 25.95
CA GLN A 296 9.52 -0.39 25.69
C GLN A 296 9.84 -0.11 24.22
N VAL A 297 8.84 -0.12 23.33
CA VAL A 297 9.04 0.07 21.89
C VAL A 297 8.41 1.36 21.39
N GLU A 298 9.07 1.99 20.43
CA GLU A 298 8.61 3.23 19.81
C GLU A 298 7.89 2.90 18.50
N PHE A 299 6.58 3.13 18.49
CA PHE A 299 5.76 2.98 17.28
C PHE A 299 5.89 4.21 16.39
N GLN A 300 6.02 3.96 15.09
CA GLN A 300 6.11 4.97 14.06
C GLN A 300 4.93 4.83 13.10
N THR A 301 4.45 5.99 12.60
CA THR A 301 3.32 6.10 11.66
C THR A 301 3.77 6.25 10.21
N VAL A 302 5.03 5.93 9.90
CA VAL A 302 5.59 5.99 8.54
C VAL A 302 5.56 4.63 7.86
N ALA A 303 5.48 4.64 6.53
CA ALA A 303 5.33 3.41 5.76
C ALA A 303 6.57 2.50 5.76
N ASN A 304 7.77 3.07 5.89
CA ASN A 304 9.04 2.37 5.61
C ASN A 304 9.80 1.86 6.84
N VAL A 305 9.14 1.68 7.99
CA VAL A 305 9.78 1.17 9.21
C VAL A 305 10.44 -0.19 8.98
N ILE A 306 9.75 -1.10 8.32
CA ILE A 306 10.32 -2.39 7.90
C ILE A 306 11.24 -2.18 6.71
N GLY A 307 10.76 -1.53 5.65
CA GLY A 307 11.53 -1.18 4.46
C GLY A 307 12.30 -2.37 3.88
N THR A 308 13.60 -2.22 3.73
CA THR A 308 14.54 -3.28 3.33
C THR A 308 15.38 -3.80 4.50
N THR A 309 15.13 -3.33 5.72
CA THR A 309 16.00 -3.60 6.89
C THR A 309 15.93 -5.02 7.40
N TRP A 310 14.90 -5.78 7.03
CA TRP A 310 14.66 -7.15 7.46
C TRP A 310 15.61 -8.18 6.83
N ARG A 311 16.38 -7.77 5.79
CA ARG A 311 17.24 -8.67 5.01
C ARG A 311 18.60 -8.06 4.68
N THR A 312 19.53 -8.92 4.33
CA THR A 312 20.74 -8.59 3.58
C THR A 312 20.52 -9.03 2.13
N PRO A 313 20.65 -8.14 1.12
CA PRO A 313 20.37 -8.47 -0.27
C PRO A 313 21.38 -9.50 -0.83
N ALA A 314 20.91 -10.37 -1.72
CA ALA A 314 21.77 -11.23 -2.50
C ALA A 314 22.42 -10.41 -3.64
N MET A 315 23.70 -10.08 -3.48
CA MET A 315 24.48 -9.30 -4.45
C MET A 315 25.87 -9.95 -4.62
N PRO A 316 26.54 -9.77 -5.76
CA PRO A 316 27.93 -10.20 -5.91
C PRO A 316 28.82 -9.66 -4.78
N GLY A 317 29.59 -10.55 -4.15
CA GLY A 317 30.47 -10.21 -3.01
C GLY A 317 29.81 -10.19 -1.63
N VAL A 318 28.49 -10.38 -1.53
CA VAL A 318 27.77 -10.53 -0.25
C VAL A 318 27.68 -12.01 0.09
N THR A 319 28.29 -12.41 1.21
CA THR A 319 28.37 -13.82 1.64
C THR A 319 27.29 -14.24 2.62
N ASN A 320 26.56 -13.27 3.22
CA ASN A 320 25.55 -13.49 4.25
C ASN A 320 24.17 -12.96 3.82
N ALA A 321 23.85 -13.09 2.53
CA ALA A 321 22.51 -12.77 2.03
C ALA A 321 21.45 -13.59 2.75
N GLY A 322 20.31 -12.97 3.05
CA GLY A 322 19.22 -13.65 3.73
C GLY A 322 18.51 -12.76 4.76
N VAL A 323 17.71 -13.39 5.57
CA VAL A 323 16.96 -12.74 6.65
C VAL A 323 17.91 -12.30 7.77
N LYS A 324 17.71 -11.11 8.30
CA LYS A 324 18.37 -10.65 9.52
C LYS A 324 17.67 -11.23 10.74
N LYS A 325 18.43 -11.96 11.57
CA LYS A 325 17.92 -12.64 12.78
C LYS A 325 18.05 -11.80 14.05
N ASP A 326 18.69 -10.63 13.93
CA ASP A 326 18.96 -9.71 15.03
C ASP A 326 17.78 -8.75 15.30
N ARG A 327 16.64 -8.97 14.64
CA ARG A 327 15.47 -8.08 14.74
C ARG A 327 14.15 -8.77 14.42
N PHE A 328 13.10 -8.15 14.91
CA PHE A 328 11.71 -8.41 14.52
C PHE A 328 10.93 -7.08 14.56
N PHE A 329 9.66 -7.13 14.21
CA PHE A 329 8.81 -5.94 14.15
C PHE A 329 7.55 -6.17 15.00
N VAL A 330 6.99 -5.08 15.51
CA VAL A 330 5.65 -5.10 16.12
C VAL A 330 4.76 -4.22 15.26
N VAL A 331 3.66 -4.79 14.79
CA VAL A 331 2.66 -4.13 13.96
C VAL A 331 1.40 -3.94 14.79
N LYS A 332 0.95 -2.71 14.95
CA LYS A 332 -0.34 -2.35 15.51
C LYS A 332 -1.31 -2.14 14.36
N ASP A 333 -2.33 -2.98 14.24
CA ASP A 333 -3.32 -2.89 13.19
C ASP A 333 -4.28 -1.70 13.38
N PRO A 334 -5.12 -1.35 12.37
CA PRO A 334 -6.06 -0.23 12.47
C PRO A 334 -7.16 -0.40 13.54
N TYR A 335 -7.28 -1.59 14.13
CA TYR A 335 -8.26 -1.92 15.17
C TYR A 335 -7.64 -1.97 16.57
N GLY A 336 -6.31 -1.71 16.68
CA GLY A 336 -5.57 -1.67 17.94
C GLY A 336 -5.06 -3.02 18.42
N ASN A 337 -5.02 -4.04 17.56
CA ASN A 337 -4.38 -5.31 17.87
C ASN A 337 -2.88 -5.23 17.56
N TYR A 338 -2.08 -5.92 18.35
CA TYR A 338 -0.62 -5.91 18.22
C TYR A 338 -0.14 -7.28 17.78
N TYR A 339 0.65 -7.32 16.72
CA TYR A 339 1.28 -8.53 16.20
C TYR A 339 2.78 -8.36 16.20
N LYS A 340 3.51 -9.32 16.82
CA LYS A 340 4.94 -9.46 16.55
C LYS A 340 5.13 -10.19 15.24
N LEU A 341 6.08 -9.74 14.40
CA LEU A 341 6.31 -10.25 13.07
C LEU A 341 7.81 -10.36 12.82
N ARG A 342 8.25 -11.52 12.30
CA ARG A 342 9.61 -11.70 11.77
C ARG A 342 9.57 -12.31 10.38
N PHE A 343 10.63 -12.10 9.62
CA PHE A 343 10.88 -12.84 8.39
C PHE A 343 11.69 -14.08 8.74
N THR A 344 11.32 -15.24 8.20
CA THR A 344 11.95 -16.52 8.47
C THR A 344 12.73 -17.03 7.28
N LYS A 345 12.31 -16.67 6.04
CA LYS A 345 12.98 -17.02 4.81
C LYS A 345 12.99 -15.86 3.82
N PHE A 346 14.07 -15.78 3.05
CA PHE A 346 14.28 -14.72 2.07
C PHE A 346 13.99 -15.17 0.62
N GLY A 347 14.11 -16.48 0.36
CA GLY A 347 14.00 -17.03 -0.99
C GLY A 347 15.35 -17.12 -1.69
N THR A 348 16.40 -17.55 -0.98
CA THR A 348 17.73 -17.85 -1.54
C THR A 348 17.77 -19.23 -2.22
N GLY A 349 16.73 -20.04 -2.04
CA GLY A 349 16.62 -21.39 -2.56
C GLY A 349 17.12 -22.45 -1.56
N ASP A 350 18.22 -22.19 -0.87
CA ASP A 350 18.77 -23.02 0.21
C ASP A 350 18.04 -22.82 1.55
N ASP A 351 17.27 -21.75 1.70
CA ASP A 351 16.41 -21.50 2.84
C ASP A 351 15.02 -22.17 2.74
N GLY A 352 14.78 -22.95 1.68
CA GLY A 352 13.54 -23.68 1.45
C GLY A 352 12.39 -22.86 0.83
N THR A 353 12.69 -21.66 0.32
CA THR A 353 11.81 -20.86 -0.53
C THR A 353 12.56 -20.36 -1.76
N GLU A 354 11.87 -19.71 -2.68
CA GLU A 354 12.43 -19.12 -3.90
C GLU A 354 12.27 -17.61 -3.93
N ARG A 355 13.06 -16.93 -4.74
CA ARG A 355 12.96 -15.46 -4.90
C ARG A 355 11.54 -15.05 -5.26
N GLY A 356 11.07 -13.98 -4.60
CA GLY A 356 9.71 -13.49 -4.74
C GLY A 356 8.66 -14.23 -3.88
N LYS A 357 9.14 -15.16 -3.03
CA LYS A 357 8.30 -15.89 -2.06
C LYS A 357 8.95 -15.91 -0.68
N PRO A 358 9.22 -14.75 -0.05
CA PRO A 358 9.71 -14.73 1.32
C PRO A 358 8.66 -15.29 2.28
N GLU A 359 9.12 -15.76 3.43
CA GLU A 359 8.24 -16.28 4.49
C GLU A 359 8.27 -15.35 5.69
N ILE A 360 7.10 -15.05 6.21
CA ILE A 360 6.90 -14.35 7.48
C ILE A 360 6.31 -15.30 8.53
N GLU A 361 6.64 -15.04 9.78
CA GLU A 361 5.98 -15.60 10.95
C GLU A 361 5.49 -14.44 11.81
N TYR A 362 4.27 -14.53 12.30
CA TYR A 362 3.68 -13.52 13.17
C TYR A 362 2.79 -14.15 14.23
N ALA A 363 2.64 -13.44 15.35
CA ALA A 363 1.78 -13.86 16.46
C ALA A 363 1.11 -12.67 17.12
N LEU A 364 -0.17 -12.84 17.51
CA LEU A 364 -0.94 -11.88 18.27
C LEU A 364 -0.36 -11.74 19.68
N LEU A 365 -0.09 -10.52 20.10
CA LEU A 365 0.32 -10.20 21.47
C LEU A 365 -0.92 -10.07 22.38
N LYS A 366 -1.03 -10.94 23.33
CA LYS A 366 -2.14 -11.04 24.30
C LYS A 366 -1.86 -10.33 25.60
#